data_3e85328d4e43dc851c2b9b88eaa13c0a
#
_entry.id   3e85328d4e43dc851c2b9b88eaa13c0a
#
_cell.length_a   1.000
_cell.length_b   1.000
_cell.length_c   1.000
_cell.angle_alpha   90.00
_cell.angle_beta   90.00
_cell.angle_gamma   90.00
#
_symmetry.space_group_name_H-M   'P 1'
#
loop_
_entity.id
_entity.type
_entity.pdbx_description
1 polymer ?
#
loop_
_entity_poly.entity_id
_entity_poly.type
_entity_poly.pdbx_seq_one_letter_code
_entity_poly.pdbx_strand_id
1 'polypeptide(L)'
;MSTTAAPPTVADVVAALERRYPRAWAEEWDRVGLVLGEPTSAVRRVACVVDVVPETVAEALAAGADMIVAHHPLLLRGVSSVAPTTYKGRIVHDLIRADVALYVAHTNADVADPGVSDALAARFGLTGLRPLHRPVPGSAADGPGRGIGRIGELPAPMTLAELTRHAAEVLPATAWGVRAAGDPQRVVRTLAVSGGSGDSFLADATAAGVDAFLTADLRHHPAGEHLAAGGPALLDAAHWATERPWLDDLAAHLRADLGLQTVVSDLDTDPWTVHAAAPALDDKEPHREG
;
A
#
# COMPACT_ATOMS: atom_id res chain seq x y z
N MET A 1 1.09 44.13 -6.87
CA MET A 1 -0.06 43.33 -6.38
C MET A 1 0.12 41.95 -6.92
N SER A 2 0.50 41.00 -6.08
CA SER A 2 0.66 39.59 -6.49
C SER A 2 -0.75 39.03 -6.69
N THR A 3 -1.12 38.75 -7.92
CA THR A 3 -2.35 38.01 -8.24
C THR A 3 -2.16 36.60 -7.75
N THR A 4 -2.65 36.28 -6.55
CA THR A 4 -2.78 34.89 -6.12
C THR A 4 -3.68 34.21 -7.12
N ALA A 5 -3.14 33.23 -7.87
CA ALA A 5 -3.94 32.39 -8.76
C ALA A 5 -5.09 31.76 -7.96
N ALA A 6 -6.23 31.55 -8.61
CA ALA A 6 -7.34 30.83 -7.98
C ALA A 6 -6.88 29.44 -7.55
N PRO A 7 -7.36 28.94 -6.41
CA PRO A 7 -7.02 27.59 -5.98
C PRO A 7 -7.49 26.55 -7.02
N PRO A 8 -6.79 25.42 -7.18
CA PRO A 8 -7.26 24.34 -8.04
C PRO A 8 -8.62 23.81 -7.56
N THR A 9 -9.38 23.24 -8.46
CA THR A 9 -10.66 22.59 -8.18
C THR A 9 -10.48 21.08 -7.94
N VAL A 10 -11.52 20.41 -7.42
CA VAL A 10 -11.56 18.93 -7.35
C VAL A 10 -11.26 18.33 -8.72
N ALA A 11 -11.82 18.87 -9.80
CA ALA A 11 -11.54 18.39 -11.16
C ALA A 11 -10.07 18.53 -11.55
N ASP A 12 -9.39 19.61 -11.14
CA ASP A 12 -7.96 19.81 -11.40
C ASP A 12 -7.10 18.78 -10.64
N VAL A 13 -7.46 18.49 -9.39
CA VAL A 13 -6.78 17.45 -8.58
C VAL A 13 -6.99 16.07 -9.21
N VAL A 14 -8.23 15.74 -9.59
CA VAL A 14 -8.54 14.49 -10.29
C VAL A 14 -7.73 14.36 -11.57
N ALA A 15 -7.67 15.42 -12.38
CA ALA A 15 -6.88 15.40 -13.62
C ALA A 15 -5.37 15.20 -13.36
N ALA A 16 -4.82 15.77 -12.28
CA ALA A 16 -3.43 15.55 -11.89
C ALA A 16 -3.17 14.10 -11.46
N LEU A 17 -4.07 13.54 -10.64
CA LEU A 17 -3.99 12.14 -10.21
C LEU A 17 -4.13 11.16 -11.39
N GLU A 18 -5.08 11.40 -12.29
CA GLU A 18 -5.32 10.53 -13.45
C GLU A 18 -4.23 10.62 -14.54
N ARG A 19 -3.43 11.70 -14.57
CA ARG A 19 -2.22 11.73 -15.39
C ARG A 19 -1.15 10.78 -14.87
N ARG A 20 -1.05 10.61 -13.55
CA ARG A 20 -0.05 9.77 -12.90
C ARG A 20 -0.54 8.33 -12.72
N TYR A 21 -1.80 8.18 -12.38
CA TYR A 21 -2.48 6.91 -12.11
C TYR A 21 -3.76 6.81 -12.98
N PRO A 22 -3.66 6.65 -14.30
CA PRO A 22 -4.82 6.55 -15.17
C PRO A 22 -5.80 5.47 -14.69
N ARG A 23 -7.09 5.79 -14.65
CA ARG A 23 -8.12 4.84 -14.23
C ARG A 23 -8.13 3.57 -15.06
N ALA A 24 -7.77 3.67 -16.34
CA ALA A 24 -7.70 2.53 -17.24
C ALA A 24 -6.61 1.51 -16.89
N TRP A 25 -5.71 1.81 -15.93
CA TRP A 25 -4.70 0.88 -15.43
C TRP A 25 -5.19 0.02 -14.27
N ALA A 26 -6.35 0.35 -13.69
CA ALA A 26 -6.93 -0.41 -12.61
C ALA A 26 -7.42 -1.79 -13.07
N GLU A 27 -7.38 -2.75 -12.18
CA GLU A 27 -7.97 -4.06 -12.37
C GLU A 27 -9.49 -3.95 -12.63
N GLU A 28 -10.07 -4.84 -13.41
CA GLU A 28 -11.49 -4.79 -13.82
C GLU A 28 -12.47 -4.82 -12.64
N TRP A 29 -12.09 -5.51 -11.57
CA TRP A 29 -12.90 -5.62 -10.34
C TRP A 29 -12.81 -4.38 -9.45
N ASP A 30 -11.83 -3.51 -9.68
CA ASP A 30 -11.51 -2.37 -8.81
C ASP A 30 -12.47 -1.18 -9.02
N ARG A 31 -12.45 -0.23 -8.07
CA ARG A 31 -13.28 0.97 -8.08
C ARG A 31 -12.46 2.19 -7.70
N VAL A 32 -11.78 2.76 -8.70
CA VAL A 32 -10.90 3.92 -8.58
C VAL A 32 -11.53 5.19 -9.13
N GLY A 33 -11.02 6.35 -8.76
CA GLY A 33 -11.45 7.67 -9.24
C GLY A 33 -12.24 8.45 -8.20
N LEU A 34 -12.93 9.50 -8.64
CA LEU A 34 -13.76 10.35 -7.77
C LEU A 34 -14.98 9.56 -7.28
N VAL A 35 -15.07 9.40 -5.95
CA VAL A 35 -16.17 8.67 -5.29
C VAL A 35 -17.33 9.60 -4.93
N LEU A 36 -16.99 10.78 -4.41
CA LEU A 36 -17.93 11.86 -4.07
C LEU A 36 -17.20 13.20 -4.05
N GLY A 37 -17.95 14.28 -4.12
CA GLY A 37 -17.45 15.66 -4.14
C GLY A 37 -17.89 16.40 -5.40
N GLU A 38 -18.03 17.73 -5.28
CA GLU A 38 -18.40 18.59 -6.39
C GLU A 38 -17.15 18.93 -7.22
N PRO A 39 -17.09 18.62 -8.52
CA PRO A 39 -15.90 18.83 -9.36
C PRO A 39 -15.41 20.29 -9.40
N THR A 40 -16.31 21.24 -9.20
CA THR A 40 -16.01 22.69 -9.25
C THR A 40 -15.61 23.28 -7.90
N SER A 41 -15.71 22.52 -6.80
CA SER A 41 -15.28 22.96 -5.47
C SER A 41 -13.78 23.20 -5.41
N ALA A 42 -13.37 24.29 -4.76
CA ALA A 42 -11.97 24.65 -4.59
C ALA A 42 -11.27 23.73 -3.60
N VAL A 43 -10.06 23.31 -3.93
CA VAL A 43 -9.20 22.49 -3.07
C VAL A 43 -7.94 23.26 -2.70
N ARG A 44 -7.67 23.41 -1.41
CA ARG A 44 -6.44 24.00 -0.87
C ARG A 44 -5.62 22.99 -0.09
N ARG A 45 -6.31 22.04 0.57
CA ARG A 45 -5.70 21.02 1.41
C ARG A 45 -6.25 19.64 1.10
N VAL A 46 -5.32 18.69 0.92
CA VAL A 46 -5.63 17.28 0.67
C VAL A 46 -5.12 16.44 1.84
N ALA A 47 -5.96 15.54 2.35
CA ALA A 47 -5.54 14.46 3.25
C ALA A 47 -5.24 13.21 2.43
N CYS A 48 -4.06 12.61 2.63
CA CYS A 48 -3.64 11.34 2.02
C CYS A 48 -3.74 10.24 3.06
N VAL A 49 -4.50 9.18 2.76
CA VAL A 49 -4.77 8.07 3.69
C VAL A 49 -4.65 6.73 2.98
N VAL A 50 -4.32 5.66 3.69
CA VAL A 50 -4.44 4.31 3.15
C VAL A 50 -5.91 3.92 3.14
N ASP A 51 -6.56 3.91 4.29
CA ASP A 51 -7.93 3.47 4.48
C ASP A 51 -8.90 4.62 4.74
N VAL A 52 -10.11 4.50 4.21
CA VAL A 52 -11.23 5.40 4.50
C VAL A 52 -12.06 4.82 5.64
N VAL A 53 -11.62 5.08 6.87
CA VAL A 53 -12.27 4.65 8.11
C VAL A 53 -12.71 5.88 8.94
N PRO A 54 -13.59 5.73 9.94
CA PRO A 54 -14.05 6.86 10.73
C PRO A 54 -12.94 7.72 11.31
N GLU A 55 -11.84 7.10 11.73
CA GLU A 55 -10.69 7.75 12.35
C GLU A 55 -9.91 8.64 11.38
N THR A 56 -9.61 8.14 10.18
CA THR A 56 -8.89 8.90 9.13
C THR A 56 -9.78 10.01 8.55
N VAL A 57 -11.08 9.78 8.46
CA VAL A 57 -12.05 10.81 8.07
C VAL A 57 -12.12 11.92 9.13
N ALA A 58 -12.19 11.57 10.41
CA ALA A 58 -12.19 12.55 11.50
C ALA A 58 -10.89 13.38 11.52
N GLU A 59 -9.73 12.75 11.29
CA GLU A 59 -8.44 13.42 11.16
C GLU A 59 -8.45 14.42 10.00
N ALA A 60 -8.90 14.00 8.80
CA ALA A 60 -8.98 14.85 7.62
C ALA A 60 -9.89 16.07 7.84
N LEU A 61 -11.07 15.86 8.46
CA LEU A 61 -12.01 16.93 8.80
C LEU A 61 -11.41 17.91 9.82
N ALA A 62 -10.77 17.39 10.87
CA ALA A 62 -10.10 18.20 11.90
C ALA A 62 -8.95 19.02 11.32
N ALA A 63 -8.24 18.48 10.33
CA ALA A 63 -7.18 19.19 9.61
C ALA A 63 -7.72 20.23 8.62
N GLY A 64 -9.03 20.30 8.39
CA GLY A 64 -9.66 21.18 7.40
C GLY A 64 -9.28 20.80 5.97
N ALA A 65 -9.27 19.52 5.65
CA ALA A 65 -9.05 19.05 4.28
C ALA A 65 -10.29 19.33 3.42
N ASP A 66 -10.07 19.76 2.18
CA ASP A 66 -11.11 19.93 1.18
C ASP A 66 -11.33 18.63 0.37
N MET A 67 -10.33 17.73 0.40
CA MET A 67 -10.36 16.46 -0.32
C MET A 67 -9.55 15.41 0.41
N ILE A 68 -10.03 14.17 0.39
CA ILE A 68 -9.29 12.97 0.79
C ILE A 68 -8.88 12.22 -0.47
N VAL A 69 -7.60 11.85 -0.57
CA VAL A 69 -7.10 10.89 -1.55
C VAL A 69 -6.69 9.63 -0.78
N ALA A 70 -7.39 8.55 -1.06
CA ALA A 70 -7.22 7.26 -0.38
C ALA A 70 -6.62 6.22 -1.32
N HIS A 71 -5.91 5.25 -0.75
CA HIS A 71 -5.52 4.05 -1.46
C HIS A 71 -6.69 3.10 -1.58
N HIS A 72 -7.26 2.66 -0.47
CA HIS A 72 -8.34 1.68 -0.48
C HIS A 72 -9.71 2.28 -0.77
N PRO A 73 -10.50 1.62 -1.65
CA PRO A 73 -11.84 2.08 -2.01
C PRO A 73 -12.87 1.84 -0.89
N LEU A 74 -13.49 2.93 -0.40
CA LEU A 74 -14.60 2.83 0.55
C LEU A 74 -15.75 1.97 0.01
N LEU A 75 -16.04 2.08 -1.29
CA LEU A 75 -17.17 1.44 -1.95
C LEU A 75 -16.72 0.45 -3.04
N LEU A 76 -15.78 -0.47 -2.70
CA LEU A 76 -15.27 -1.50 -3.63
C LEU A 76 -16.40 -2.38 -4.16
N ARG A 77 -17.32 -2.80 -3.29
CA ARG A 77 -18.51 -3.54 -3.67
C ARG A 77 -19.69 -2.60 -3.81
N GLY A 78 -20.57 -2.84 -4.79
CA GLY A 78 -21.79 -2.08 -4.96
C GLY A 78 -22.63 -2.02 -3.68
N VAL A 79 -23.21 -0.86 -3.41
CA VAL A 79 -24.05 -0.63 -2.23
C VAL A 79 -25.48 -0.32 -2.66
N SER A 80 -26.45 -0.84 -1.92
CA SER A 80 -27.88 -0.55 -2.14
C SER A 80 -28.36 0.64 -1.31
N SER A 81 -27.58 1.12 -0.36
CA SER A 81 -27.93 2.24 0.52
C SER A 81 -26.66 2.91 1.04
N VAL A 82 -26.72 4.24 1.14
CA VAL A 82 -25.73 5.07 1.82
C VAL A 82 -26.31 5.71 3.09
N ALA A 83 -27.42 5.16 3.63
CA ALA A 83 -27.99 5.65 4.87
C ALA A 83 -26.96 5.58 6.00
N PRO A 84 -26.91 6.58 6.91
CA PRO A 84 -25.90 6.66 8.00
C PRO A 84 -26.15 5.65 9.13
N THR A 85 -26.76 4.52 8.81
CA THR A 85 -26.98 3.37 9.68
C THR A 85 -25.84 2.34 9.60
N THR A 86 -24.94 2.51 8.61
CA THR A 86 -23.70 1.76 8.45
C THR A 86 -22.51 2.71 8.56
N TYR A 87 -21.30 2.19 8.86
CA TYR A 87 -20.11 3.03 8.93
C TYR A 87 -19.80 3.69 7.59
N LYS A 88 -19.94 2.98 6.46
CA LYS A 88 -19.75 3.55 5.12
C LYS A 88 -20.75 4.65 4.80
N GLY A 89 -22.03 4.43 5.09
CA GLY A 89 -23.05 5.44 4.93
C GLY A 89 -22.81 6.66 5.83
N ARG A 90 -22.33 6.47 7.07
CA ARG A 90 -21.95 7.57 7.95
C ARG A 90 -20.83 8.40 7.35
N ILE A 91 -19.74 7.78 6.89
CA ILE A 91 -18.63 8.44 6.23
C ILE A 91 -19.11 9.26 5.01
N VAL A 92 -19.91 8.67 4.13
CA VAL A 92 -20.47 9.38 2.96
C VAL A 92 -21.25 10.63 3.38
N HIS A 93 -22.12 10.50 4.40
CA HIS A 93 -22.88 11.65 4.90
C HIS A 93 -22.00 12.73 5.53
N ASP A 94 -20.98 12.36 6.29
CA ASP A 94 -20.10 13.29 6.99
C ASP A 94 -19.24 14.06 5.97
N LEU A 95 -18.72 13.40 4.94
CA LEU A 95 -17.94 14.03 3.86
C LEU A 95 -18.81 14.98 3.02
N ILE A 96 -20.02 14.55 2.61
CA ILE A 96 -20.94 15.41 1.84
C ILE A 96 -21.33 16.65 2.64
N ARG A 97 -21.66 16.51 3.94
CA ARG A 97 -22.01 17.65 4.80
C ARG A 97 -20.86 18.61 5.04
N ALA A 98 -19.64 18.12 5.02
CA ALA A 98 -18.44 18.92 5.19
C ALA A 98 -17.92 19.51 3.87
N ASP A 99 -18.56 19.22 2.73
CA ASP A 99 -18.11 19.58 1.37
C ASP A 99 -16.69 19.08 1.08
N VAL A 100 -16.35 17.87 1.56
CA VAL A 100 -15.05 17.22 1.37
C VAL A 100 -15.16 16.15 0.30
N ALA A 101 -14.34 16.25 -0.75
CA ALA A 101 -14.29 15.26 -1.82
C ALA A 101 -13.52 14.00 -1.40
N LEU A 102 -13.84 12.85 -2.00
CA LEU A 102 -13.12 11.59 -1.85
C LEU A 102 -12.72 11.04 -3.20
N TYR A 103 -11.42 10.80 -3.37
CA TYR A 103 -10.83 10.13 -4.53
C TYR A 103 -10.08 8.88 -4.11
N VAL A 104 -10.06 7.86 -4.95
CA VAL A 104 -9.38 6.59 -4.73
C VAL A 104 -8.38 6.32 -5.85
N ALA A 105 -7.13 6.01 -5.49
CA ALA A 105 -6.09 5.48 -6.35
C ALA A 105 -5.57 4.17 -5.73
N HIS A 106 -5.99 3.03 -6.28
CA HIS A 106 -5.76 1.70 -5.73
C HIS A 106 -4.88 0.88 -6.70
N THR A 107 -5.41 -0.13 -7.38
CA THR A 107 -4.60 -0.97 -8.26
C THR A 107 -3.97 -0.21 -9.43
N ASN A 108 -4.53 0.91 -9.87
CA ASN A 108 -3.89 1.82 -10.82
C ASN A 108 -2.65 2.53 -10.26
N ALA A 109 -2.56 2.72 -8.95
CA ALA A 109 -1.35 3.23 -8.28
C ALA A 109 -0.35 2.10 -8.02
N ASP A 110 -0.82 0.85 -7.79
CA ASP A 110 0.05 -0.32 -7.61
C ASP A 110 0.84 -0.65 -8.87
N VAL A 111 0.21 -0.53 -10.03
CA VAL A 111 0.83 -0.85 -11.32
C VAL A 111 1.71 0.26 -11.86
N ALA A 112 1.59 1.48 -11.33
CA ALA A 112 2.31 2.66 -11.82
C ALA A 112 3.83 2.56 -11.64
N ASP A 113 4.56 3.38 -12.41
CA ASP A 113 6.00 3.58 -12.30
C ASP A 113 6.31 5.10 -12.27
N PRO A 114 6.71 5.66 -11.10
CA PRO A 114 6.71 5.01 -9.78
C PRO A 114 5.30 4.84 -9.20
N GLY A 115 5.10 3.78 -8.41
CA GLY A 115 3.86 3.42 -7.74
C GLY A 115 4.06 3.02 -6.27
N VAL A 116 3.06 2.33 -5.71
CA VAL A 116 3.04 1.93 -4.29
C VAL A 116 4.26 1.08 -3.92
N SER A 117 4.58 0.09 -4.74
CA SER A 117 5.70 -0.81 -4.45
C SER A 117 7.08 -0.17 -4.68
N ASP A 118 7.17 0.95 -5.41
CA ASP A 118 8.42 1.73 -5.51
C ASP A 118 8.72 2.42 -4.17
N ALA A 119 7.71 3.03 -3.55
CA ALA A 119 7.86 3.63 -2.23
C ALA A 119 8.24 2.58 -1.16
N LEU A 120 7.64 1.39 -1.23
CA LEU A 120 8.02 0.27 -0.37
C LEU A 120 9.46 -0.19 -0.62
N ALA A 121 9.87 -0.36 -1.89
CA ALA A 121 11.23 -0.74 -2.28
C ALA A 121 12.28 0.27 -1.78
N ALA A 122 11.94 1.56 -1.81
CA ALA A 122 12.81 2.63 -1.32
C ALA A 122 13.10 2.51 0.20
N ARG A 123 12.17 1.97 1.00
CA ARG A 123 12.40 1.72 2.44
C ARG A 123 13.54 0.74 2.69
N PHE A 124 13.75 -0.19 1.78
CA PHE A 124 14.84 -1.17 1.82
C PHE A 124 16.10 -0.72 1.07
N GLY A 125 16.07 0.46 0.44
CA GLY A 125 17.16 0.94 -0.41
C GLY A 125 17.42 0.06 -1.61
N LEU A 126 16.39 -0.61 -2.15
CA LEU A 126 16.54 -1.51 -3.29
C LEU A 126 17.00 -0.75 -4.54
N THR A 127 17.90 -1.36 -5.29
CA THR A 127 18.43 -0.83 -6.56
C THR A 127 18.15 -1.77 -7.72
N GLY A 128 18.24 -1.26 -8.96
CA GLY A 128 17.98 -2.07 -10.16
C GLY A 128 16.53 -2.53 -10.27
N LEU A 129 15.58 -1.66 -9.89
CA LEU A 129 14.17 -2.02 -9.80
C LEU A 129 13.58 -2.47 -11.13
N ARG A 130 12.79 -3.53 -11.07
CA ARG A 130 11.93 -4.02 -12.15
C ARG A 130 10.63 -4.56 -11.57
N PRO A 131 9.52 -4.57 -12.34
CA PRO A 131 8.25 -5.09 -11.86
C PRO A 131 8.34 -6.59 -11.54
N LEU A 132 7.66 -7.00 -10.46
CA LEU A 132 7.49 -8.41 -10.09
C LEU A 132 6.45 -9.08 -11.00
N HIS A 133 5.27 -8.50 -11.10
CA HIS A 133 4.19 -8.96 -11.96
C HIS A 133 3.93 -7.92 -13.06
N ARG A 134 4.03 -8.31 -14.33
CA ARG A 134 3.80 -7.43 -15.46
C ARG A 134 2.33 -7.44 -15.86
N PRO A 135 1.79 -6.29 -16.32
CA PRO A 135 0.46 -6.25 -16.91
C PRO A 135 0.36 -7.17 -18.12
N VAL A 136 -0.85 -7.60 -18.44
CA VAL A 136 -1.11 -8.36 -19.66
C VAL A 136 -0.66 -7.54 -20.87
N PRO A 137 0.17 -8.12 -21.77
CA PRO A 137 0.63 -7.43 -22.97
C PRO A 137 -0.54 -6.88 -23.80
N GLY A 138 -0.44 -5.61 -24.19
CA GLY A 138 -1.49 -4.90 -24.94
C GLY A 138 -2.66 -4.38 -24.11
N SER A 139 -2.66 -4.58 -22.78
CA SER A 139 -3.64 -3.94 -21.89
C SER A 139 -3.35 -2.44 -21.75
N ALA A 140 -4.31 -1.67 -21.21
CA ALA A 140 -4.12 -0.24 -20.95
C ALA A 140 -2.97 0.03 -19.95
N ALA A 141 -2.70 -0.90 -19.04
CA ALA A 141 -1.61 -0.82 -18.07
C ALA A 141 -0.25 -1.25 -18.65
N ASP A 142 -0.21 -1.89 -19.84
CA ASP A 142 1.05 -2.34 -20.45
C ASP A 142 1.96 -1.14 -20.78
N GLY A 143 3.23 -1.28 -20.45
CA GLY A 143 4.25 -0.25 -20.70
C GLY A 143 5.54 -0.48 -19.92
N PRO A 144 6.60 0.23 -20.29
CA PRO A 144 7.90 0.08 -19.65
C PRO A 144 7.82 0.45 -18.16
N GLY A 145 8.46 -0.36 -17.32
CA GLY A 145 8.55 -0.15 -15.87
C GLY A 145 7.27 -0.47 -15.09
N ARG A 146 6.11 -0.45 -15.73
CA ARG A 146 4.82 -0.70 -15.08
C ARG A 146 4.63 -2.16 -14.67
N GLY A 147 3.92 -2.35 -13.56
CA GLY A 147 3.57 -3.67 -13.00
C GLY A 147 3.46 -3.64 -11.49
N ILE A 148 2.81 -4.65 -10.95
CA ILE A 148 2.61 -4.78 -9.50
C ILE A 148 3.85 -5.36 -8.85
N GLY A 149 4.19 -4.86 -7.67
CA GLY A 149 5.41 -5.24 -6.96
C GLY A 149 6.69 -4.75 -7.64
N ARG A 150 7.78 -4.82 -6.90
CA ARG A 150 9.13 -4.52 -7.41
C ARG A 150 10.10 -5.61 -6.98
N ILE A 151 11.07 -5.88 -7.83
CA ILE A 151 12.24 -6.69 -7.53
C ILE A 151 13.46 -5.78 -7.60
N GLY A 152 14.37 -5.91 -6.63
CA GLY A 152 15.62 -5.18 -6.60
C GLY A 152 16.70 -5.89 -5.81
N GLU A 153 17.89 -5.30 -5.82
CA GLU A 153 19.03 -5.76 -5.04
C GLU A 153 19.12 -4.98 -3.74
N LEU A 154 19.35 -5.68 -2.63
CA LEU A 154 19.64 -5.06 -1.33
C LEU A 154 21.00 -4.34 -1.39
N PRO A 155 21.19 -3.23 -0.65
CA PRO A 155 22.47 -2.53 -0.56
C PRO A 155 23.63 -3.41 -0.06
N ALA A 156 23.31 -4.39 0.79
CA ALA A 156 24.22 -5.42 1.25
C ALA A 156 23.46 -6.73 1.52
N PRO A 157 24.08 -7.90 1.31
CA PRO A 157 23.45 -9.17 1.67
C PRO A 157 23.16 -9.27 3.17
N MET A 158 21.99 -9.83 3.51
CA MET A 158 21.55 -10.06 4.88
C MET A 158 21.07 -11.51 5.02
N THR A 159 21.13 -12.08 6.21
CA THR A 159 20.37 -13.30 6.51
C THR A 159 18.87 -12.98 6.55
N LEU A 160 18.02 -13.99 6.37
CA LEU A 160 16.56 -13.81 6.49
C LEU A 160 16.18 -13.24 7.87
N ALA A 161 16.84 -13.71 8.94
CA ALA A 161 16.60 -13.21 10.28
C ALA A 161 17.00 -11.73 10.44
N GLU A 162 18.09 -11.29 9.82
CA GLU A 162 18.51 -9.88 9.80
C GLU A 162 17.54 -9.03 8.96
N LEU A 163 17.15 -9.51 7.79
CA LEU A 163 16.19 -8.83 6.93
C LEU A 163 14.82 -8.67 7.61
N THR A 164 14.37 -9.68 8.37
CA THR A 164 13.11 -9.59 9.12
C THR A 164 13.14 -8.47 10.17
N ARG A 165 14.25 -8.34 10.91
CA ARG A 165 14.45 -7.25 11.88
C ARG A 165 14.55 -5.91 11.18
N HIS A 166 15.32 -5.84 10.09
CA HIS A 166 15.44 -4.63 9.29
C HIS A 166 14.10 -4.18 8.72
N ALA A 167 13.27 -5.12 8.22
CA ALA A 167 11.92 -4.81 7.75
C ALA A 167 11.06 -4.18 8.87
N ALA A 168 11.11 -4.73 10.09
CA ALA A 168 10.39 -4.18 11.23
C ALA A 168 10.89 -2.79 11.67
N GLU A 169 12.16 -2.43 11.36
CA GLU A 169 12.75 -1.13 11.67
C GLU A 169 12.42 -0.05 10.63
N VAL A 170 12.34 -0.42 9.34
CA VAL A 170 12.17 0.55 8.24
C VAL A 170 10.71 0.75 7.83
N LEU A 171 9.83 -0.19 8.16
CA LEU A 171 8.40 -0.05 7.96
C LEU A 171 7.73 0.72 9.10
N PRO A 172 6.60 1.37 8.86
CA PRO A 172 5.78 1.94 9.92
C PRO A 172 5.46 0.89 11.01
N ALA A 173 5.59 1.28 12.26
CA ALA A 173 5.35 0.40 13.40
C ALA A 173 3.85 0.04 13.51
N THR A 174 3.57 -1.25 13.67
CA THR A 174 2.23 -1.81 13.88
C THR A 174 2.27 -2.90 14.95
N ALA A 175 1.13 -3.24 15.51
CA ALA A 175 1.05 -4.36 16.46
C ALA A 175 1.39 -5.70 15.81
N TRP A 176 1.17 -5.86 14.50
CA TRP A 176 1.51 -7.07 13.76
C TRP A 176 3.02 -7.27 13.60
N GLY A 177 3.77 -6.20 13.33
CA GLY A 177 5.19 -6.26 13.02
C GLY A 177 5.49 -7.00 11.70
N VAL A 178 6.55 -7.79 11.69
CA VAL A 178 6.98 -8.61 10.53
C VAL A 178 7.31 -10.01 11.00
N ARG A 179 6.80 -11.01 10.32
CA ARG A 179 7.19 -12.42 10.49
C ARG A 179 7.77 -12.98 9.20
N ALA A 180 8.64 -13.96 9.28
CA ALA A 180 9.25 -14.58 8.12
C ALA A 180 9.07 -16.10 8.11
N ALA A 181 9.12 -16.68 6.91
CA ALA A 181 9.07 -18.12 6.69
C ALA A 181 10.21 -18.54 5.74
N GLY A 182 10.96 -19.54 6.14
CA GLY A 182 12.17 -20.04 5.47
C GLY A 182 13.30 -20.28 6.46
N ASP A 183 14.49 -20.64 5.95
CA ASP A 183 15.69 -20.80 6.77
C ASP A 183 16.17 -19.42 7.28
N PRO A 184 16.24 -19.19 8.61
CA PRO A 184 16.70 -17.92 9.17
C PRO A 184 18.13 -17.51 8.75
N GLN A 185 18.99 -18.48 8.39
CA GLN A 185 20.36 -18.24 7.96
C GLN A 185 20.51 -18.09 6.44
N ARG A 186 19.43 -18.24 5.68
CA ARG A 186 19.44 -18.01 4.22
C ARG A 186 19.91 -16.59 3.91
N VAL A 187 20.93 -16.49 3.08
CA VAL A 187 21.44 -15.18 2.62
C VAL A 187 20.54 -14.64 1.54
N VAL A 188 20.04 -13.43 1.74
CA VAL A 188 19.20 -12.68 0.82
C VAL A 188 20.02 -11.55 0.18
N ARG A 189 20.06 -11.49 -1.14
CA ARG A 189 20.66 -10.43 -1.96
C ARG A 189 19.61 -9.72 -2.77
N THR A 190 18.64 -10.48 -3.30
CA THR A 190 17.53 -10.00 -4.11
C THR A 190 16.23 -10.10 -3.35
N LEU A 191 15.51 -8.99 -3.27
CA LEU A 191 14.23 -8.90 -2.58
C LEU A 191 13.14 -8.49 -3.58
N ALA A 192 12.05 -9.26 -3.61
CA ALA A 192 10.80 -8.79 -4.19
C ALA A 192 9.95 -8.14 -3.09
N VAL A 193 9.25 -7.06 -3.42
CA VAL A 193 8.30 -6.39 -2.51
C VAL A 193 6.98 -6.13 -3.23
N SER A 194 5.86 -6.28 -2.52
CA SER A 194 4.53 -5.85 -2.98
C SER A 194 3.77 -5.25 -1.81
N GLY A 195 3.25 -4.03 -1.97
CA GLY A 195 2.32 -3.44 -1.02
C GLY A 195 1.03 -4.26 -0.97
N GLY A 196 0.41 -4.32 0.21
CA GLY A 196 -0.82 -5.05 0.44
C GLY A 196 -0.72 -6.56 0.28
N SER A 197 -1.84 -7.20 -0.06
CA SER A 197 -1.97 -8.65 -0.18
C SER A 197 -1.28 -9.20 -1.42
N GLY A 198 -0.24 -10.02 -1.24
CA GLY A 198 0.60 -10.52 -2.33
C GLY A 198 0.65 -12.03 -2.50
N ASP A 199 -0.25 -12.79 -1.89
CA ASP A 199 -0.24 -14.26 -2.02
C ASP A 199 -0.48 -14.73 -3.47
N SER A 200 -1.12 -13.92 -4.31
CA SER A 200 -1.29 -14.19 -5.74
C SER A 200 0.00 -14.09 -6.55
N PHE A 201 1.06 -13.44 -6.03
CA PHE A 201 2.34 -13.23 -6.70
C PHE A 201 3.44 -14.21 -6.26
N LEU A 202 3.12 -15.21 -5.43
CA LEU A 202 4.09 -16.21 -4.97
C LEU A 202 4.74 -16.96 -6.15
N ALA A 203 3.97 -17.27 -7.19
CA ALA A 203 4.48 -17.92 -8.40
C ALA A 203 5.41 -16.99 -9.20
N ASP A 204 5.09 -15.70 -9.28
CA ASP A 204 5.93 -14.70 -9.96
C ASP A 204 7.27 -14.53 -9.24
N ALA A 205 7.26 -14.49 -7.91
CA ALA A 205 8.48 -14.42 -7.10
C ALA A 205 9.38 -15.66 -7.30
N THR A 206 8.77 -16.84 -7.39
CA THR A 206 9.50 -18.09 -7.70
C THR A 206 10.09 -18.04 -9.11
N ALA A 207 9.29 -17.67 -10.10
CA ALA A 207 9.72 -17.58 -11.50
C ALA A 207 10.84 -16.53 -11.71
N ALA A 208 10.80 -15.45 -10.92
CA ALA A 208 11.82 -14.40 -10.94
C ALA A 208 13.15 -14.83 -10.30
N GLY A 209 13.18 -15.92 -9.52
CA GLY A 209 14.38 -16.46 -8.87
C GLY A 209 14.93 -15.54 -7.79
N VAL A 210 14.10 -14.76 -7.10
CA VAL A 210 14.51 -13.91 -5.98
C VAL A 210 14.84 -14.73 -4.73
N ASP A 211 15.63 -14.16 -3.81
CA ASP A 211 15.98 -14.85 -2.56
C ASP A 211 14.86 -14.77 -1.52
N ALA A 212 14.12 -13.65 -1.49
CA ALA A 212 12.99 -13.44 -0.59
C ALA A 212 11.90 -12.58 -1.23
N PHE A 213 10.67 -12.69 -0.72
CA PHE A 213 9.52 -11.89 -1.10
C PHE A 213 8.82 -11.34 0.14
N LEU A 214 8.68 -10.01 0.22
CA LEU A 214 7.97 -9.29 1.27
C LEU A 214 6.63 -8.77 0.75
N THR A 215 5.58 -9.06 1.49
CA THR A 215 4.21 -8.61 1.22
C THR A 215 3.36 -8.68 2.49
N ALA A 216 2.05 -8.63 2.39
CA ALA A 216 1.12 -8.79 3.49
C ALA A 216 0.08 -9.89 3.22
N ASP A 217 -0.71 -10.22 4.25
CA ASP A 217 -1.87 -11.14 4.20
C ASP A 217 -1.55 -12.56 3.73
N LEU A 218 -0.35 -13.04 4.00
CA LEU A 218 0.04 -14.40 3.64
C LEU A 218 -0.71 -15.44 4.48
N ARG A 219 -1.35 -16.38 3.78
CA ARG A 219 -2.13 -17.45 4.38
C ARG A 219 -1.30 -18.72 4.56
N HIS A 220 -1.65 -19.52 5.57
CA HIS A 220 -0.91 -20.72 5.97
C HIS A 220 -0.63 -21.67 4.80
N HIS A 221 -1.66 -22.14 4.09
CA HIS A 221 -1.49 -23.14 3.03
C HIS A 221 -0.72 -22.61 1.83
N PRO A 222 -1.06 -21.45 1.22
CA PRO A 222 -0.29 -20.90 0.12
C PRO A 222 1.19 -20.67 0.45
N ALA A 223 1.49 -20.16 1.65
CA ALA A 223 2.87 -19.95 2.09
C ALA A 223 3.60 -21.28 2.33
N GLY A 224 2.95 -22.27 2.97
CA GLY A 224 3.53 -23.59 3.22
C GLY A 224 3.81 -24.36 1.93
N GLU A 225 2.88 -24.38 1.00
CA GLU A 225 3.02 -25.03 -0.32
C GLU A 225 4.11 -24.36 -1.15
N HIS A 226 4.18 -23.04 -1.14
CA HIS A 226 5.22 -22.27 -1.81
C HIS A 226 6.63 -22.65 -1.32
N LEU A 227 6.84 -22.70 -0.01
CA LEU A 227 8.12 -23.09 0.56
C LEU A 227 8.44 -24.56 0.29
N ALA A 228 7.46 -25.46 0.40
CA ALA A 228 7.65 -26.89 0.11
C ALA A 228 8.02 -27.14 -1.36
N ALA A 229 7.56 -26.28 -2.28
CA ALA A 229 7.94 -26.30 -3.69
C ALA A 229 9.32 -25.67 -3.97
N GLY A 230 10.05 -25.22 -2.95
CA GLY A 230 11.36 -24.60 -3.10
C GLY A 230 11.35 -23.12 -3.48
N GLY A 231 10.24 -22.43 -3.23
CA GLY A 231 10.12 -21.01 -3.46
C GLY A 231 11.08 -20.15 -2.60
N PRO A 232 11.16 -18.83 -2.89
CA PRO A 232 11.91 -17.88 -2.08
C PRO A 232 11.40 -17.81 -0.64
N ALA A 233 12.24 -17.31 0.28
CA ALA A 233 11.79 -17.01 1.64
C ALA A 233 10.70 -15.95 1.61
N LEU A 234 9.80 -15.98 2.60
CA LEU A 234 8.68 -15.06 2.68
C LEU A 234 8.81 -14.14 3.91
N LEU A 235 8.46 -12.87 3.74
CA LEU A 235 8.24 -11.93 4.84
C LEU A 235 6.79 -11.43 4.74
N ASP A 236 6.06 -11.52 5.85
CA ASP A 236 4.67 -11.12 5.98
C ASP A 236 4.60 -9.95 6.97
N ALA A 237 4.35 -8.76 6.45
CA ALA A 237 4.23 -7.52 7.21
C ALA A 237 2.76 -7.12 7.37
N ALA A 238 2.48 -6.09 8.18
CA ALA A 238 1.15 -5.51 8.24
C ALA A 238 0.77 -4.85 6.91
N HIS A 239 -0.47 -5.05 6.47
CA HIS A 239 -0.96 -4.56 5.18
C HIS A 239 -0.75 -3.04 5.05
N TRP A 240 -1.32 -2.28 6.00
CA TRP A 240 -1.17 -0.83 6.05
C TRP A 240 0.28 -0.37 6.02
N ALA A 241 1.18 -1.04 6.75
CA ALA A 241 2.58 -0.65 6.84
C ALA A 241 3.34 -0.81 5.52
N THR A 242 2.90 -1.69 4.62
CA THR A 242 3.50 -1.90 3.30
C THR A 242 3.06 -0.86 2.27
N GLU A 243 1.96 -0.15 2.50
CA GLU A 243 1.36 0.82 1.57
C GLU A 243 1.49 2.27 2.05
N ARG A 244 1.53 2.50 3.37
CA ARG A 244 1.67 3.84 3.96
C ARG A 244 2.86 4.64 3.38
N PRO A 245 4.02 4.05 3.06
CA PRO A 245 5.15 4.79 2.46
C PRO A 245 4.79 5.56 1.18
N TRP A 246 3.88 5.04 0.36
CA TRP A 246 3.42 5.70 -0.86
C TRP A 246 2.70 7.02 -0.63
N LEU A 247 2.07 7.22 0.52
CA LEU A 247 1.36 8.46 0.83
C LEU A 247 2.29 9.68 0.85
N ASP A 248 3.56 9.49 1.21
CA ASP A 248 4.56 10.57 1.19
C ASP A 248 4.85 11.04 -0.24
N ASP A 249 4.98 10.09 -1.18
CA ASP A 249 5.21 10.35 -2.60
C ASP A 249 3.97 10.99 -3.24
N LEU A 250 2.78 10.50 -2.92
CA LEU A 250 1.51 11.08 -3.35
C LEU A 250 1.40 12.54 -2.89
N ALA A 251 1.67 12.81 -1.61
CA ALA A 251 1.61 14.15 -1.05
C ALA A 251 2.66 15.08 -1.68
N ALA A 252 3.88 14.59 -1.91
CA ALA A 252 4.93 15.36 -2.58
C ALA A 252 4.52 15.72 -4.02
N HIS A 253 3.93 14.79 -4.74
CA HIS A 253 3.41 15.00 -6.09
C HIS A 253 2.32 16.10 -6.12
N LEU A 254 1.32 16.02 -5.24
CA LEU A 254 0.23 17.01 -5.19
C LEU A 254 0.76 18.42 -4.82
N ARG A 255 1.75 18.50 -3.92
CA ARG A 255 2.42 19.77 -3.60
C ARG A 255 3.16 20.34 -4.80
N ALA A 256 3.91 19.51 -5.51
CA ALA A 256 4.72 19.94 -6.64
C ALA A 256 3.89 20.40 -7.84
N ASP A 257 2.84 19.65 -8.19
CA ASP A 257 2.04 19.90 -9.39
C ASP A 257 1.02 21.01 -9.22
N LEU A 258 0.42 21.14 -8.03
CA LEU A 258 -0.74 22.00 -7.82
C LEU A 258 -0.54 23.02 -6.69
N GLY A 259 0.59 22.99 -5.98
CA GLY A 259 0.83 23.88 -4.85
C GLY A 259 -0.08 23.64 -3.64
N LEU A 260 -0.67 22.43 -3.52
CA LEU A 260 -1.62 22.10 -2.47
C LEU A 260 -0.92 21.92 -1.12
N GLN A 261 -1.61 22.28 -0.05
CA GLN A 261 -1.26 21.79 1.28
C GLN A 261 -1.66 20.31 1.38
N THR A 262 -0.82 19.50 2.02
CA THR A 262 -1.13 18.08 2.20
C THR A 262 -0.94 17.68 3.66
N VAL A 263 -1.83 16.81 4.13
CA VAL A 263 -1.74 16.09 5.40
C VAL A 263 -1.60 14.61 5.05
N VAL A 264 -0.57 13.98 5.56
CA VAL A 264 -0.37 12.54 5.38
C VAL A 264 -0.75 11.86 6.68
N SER A 265 -1.69 10.93 6.63
CA SER A 265 -2.12 10.21 7.82
C SER A 265 -1.05 9.19 8.24
N ASP A 266 -0.72 9.22 9.54
CA ASP A 266 0.09 8.21 10.22
C ASP A 266 -0.74 7.33 11.15
N LEU A 267 -2.08 7.44 11.07
CA LEU A 267 -2.97 6.57 11.84
C LEU A 267 -2.80 5.13 11.33
N ASP A 268 -2.37 4.26 12.25
CA ASP A 268 -2.35 2.83 12.01
C ASP A 268 -3.79 2.32 11.88
N THR A 269 -4.19 1.98 10.66
CA THR A 269 -5.51 1.44 10.33
C THR A 269 -5.48 -0.08 10.16
N ASP A 270 -4.33 -0.72 10.43
CA ASP A 270 -4.25 -2.18 10.45
C ASP A 270 -5.21 -2.72 11.53
N PRO A 271 -6.03 -3.74 11.23
CA PRO A 271 -7.05 -4.21 12.17
C PRO A 271 -6.47 -4.93 13.40
N TRP A 272 -5.19 -5.30 13.36
CA TRP A 272 -4.53 -6.04 14.43
C TRP A 272 -3.89 -5.10 15.44
N THR A 273 -4.50 -4.95 16.59
CA THR A 273 -4.11 -3.94 17.60
C THR A 273 -3.30 -4.51 18.77
N VAL A 274 -3.22 -5.82 18.90
CA VAL A 274 -2.47 -6.49 19.97
C VAL A 274 -1.75 -7.70 19.42
N HIS A 275 -0.47 -7.83 19.76
CA HIS A 275 0.33 -9.00 19.45
C HIS A 275 1.01 -9.51 20.74
N ALA A 276 0.99 -10.83 20.95
CA ALA A 276 1.74 -11.49 22.00
C ALA A 276 2.66 -12.54 21.37
N ALA A 277 3.96 -12.35 21.49
CA ALA A 277 4.92 -13.38 21.08
C ALA A 277 4.75 -14.62 21.98
N ALA A 278 4.78 -15.81 21.38
CA ALA A 278 4.87 -17.04 22.17
C ALA A 278 6.18 -17.02 22.98
N PRO A 279 6.22 -17.64 24.17
CA PRO A 279 7.48 -17.90 24.88
C PRO A 279 8.48 -18.58 23.93
N ALA A 280 9.76 -18.21 24.04
CA ALA A 280 10.79 -18.93 23.30
C ALA A 280 10.61 -20.43 23.51
N LEU A 281 10.61 -21.20 22.42
CA LEU A 281 10.68 -22.65 22.55
C LEU A 281 12.02 -22.95 23.23
N ASP A 282 12.01 -23.33 24.51
CA ASP A 282 13.19 -23.90 25.14
C ASP A 282 13.68 -25.02 24.23
N ASP A 283 14.97 -25.05 23.98
CA ASP A 283 15.61 -26.19 23.32
C ASP A 283 15.22 -27.44 24.10
N LYS A 284 14.15 -28.10 23.67
CA LYS A 284 13.77 -29.38 24.27
C LYS A 284 14.90 -30.30 23.98
N GLU A 285 15.63 -30.68 25.04
CA GLU A 285 16.60 -31.77 24.97
C GLU A 285 15.95 -32.93 24.19
N PRO A 286 16.68 -33.54 23.24
CA PRO A 286 16.16 -34.69 22.52
C PRO A 286 15.80 -35.75 23.58
N HIS A 287 14.54 -36.20 23.55
CA HIS A 287 14.11 -37.31 24.38
C HIS A 287 15.12 -38.43 24.23
N ARG A 288 15.91 -38.70 25.26
CA ARG A 288 16.69 -39.94 25.38
C ARG A 288 15.67 -41.05 25.50
N GLU A 289 15.49 -41.78 24.39
CA GLU A 289 14.87 -43.10 24.45
C GLU A 289 15.70 -43.98 25.37
N GLY A 290 15.10 -44.42 26.49
CA GLY A 290 15.62 -45.47 27.37
C GLY A 290 15.16 -46.84 26.92
#